data_1e6710b79706b97141a974f8b251e5a9
#
_entry.id   1e6710b79706b97141a974f8b251e5a9
#
_cell.length_a   1.000
_cell.length_b   1.000
_cell.length_c   1.000
_cell.angle_alpha   90.00
_cell.angle_beta   90.00
_cell.angle_gamma   90.00
#
_symmetry.space_group_name_H-M   'P 1'
#
loop_
_entity.id
_entity.type
_entity.pdbx_description
1 polymer ?
#
loop_
_entity_poly.entity_id
_entity_poly.type
_entity_poly.pdbx_seq_one_letter_code
_entity_poly.pdbx_strand_id
1 'polypeptide(L)'
;MAQAIACDNQALSGLPAPGVTSALHICRGNSRSRWYAEGGYEAVAETLFGSIQVDRFLLEYDTDRSGGFEPLAQVPRGKTVVLGLITTKTAQLESQDDLRRRVDEAAKFIPLEDLAISPQCGFASVAAGNLLTLDDQWRKLELVVSTARKIWGN
;
A
#
# COMPACT_ATOMS: atom_id res chain seq x y z
N MET A 1 4.74 15.56 -13.03
CA MET A 1 3.69 14.64 -12.55
C MET A 1 2.63 14.38 -13.62
N ALA A 2 1.94 15.38 -14.19
CA ALA A 2 0.88 15.17 -15.18
C ALA A 2 1.29 14.28 -16.38
N GLN A 3 2.49 14.48 -16.92
CA GLN A 3 3.00 13.67 -18.03
C GLN A 3 3.22 12.21 -17.64
N ALA A 4 3.73 11.94 -16.42
CA ALA A 4 3.91 10.57 -15.91
C ALA A 4 2.55 9.88 -15.77
N ILE A 5 1.57 10.55 -15.16
CA ILE A 5 0.19 10.05 -15.04
C ILE A 5 -0.42 9.72 -16.41
N ALA A 6 -0.21 10.61 -17.42
CA ALA A 6 -0.69 10.37 -18.77
C ALA A 6 -0.05 9.12 -19.41
N CYS A 7 1.27 8.89 -19.20
CA CYS A 7 1.96 7.70 -19.66
C CYS A 7 1.45 6.43 -18.96
N ASP A 8 1.25 6.48 -17.64
CA ASP A 8 0.74 5.35 -16.87
C ASP A 8 -0.69 5.00 -17.33
N ASN A 9 -1.55 5.99 -17.49
CA ASN A 9 -2.92 5.78 -18.01
C ASN A 9 -2.91 5.22 -19.43
N GLN A 10 -1.98 5.65 -20.28
CA GLN A 10 -1.83 5.11 -21.63
C GLN A 10 -1.35 3.65 -21.59
N ALA A 11 -0.42 3.31 -20.71
CA ALA A 11 0.05 1.93 -20.54
C ALA A 11 -1.06 1.00 -20.01
N LEU A 12 -1.98 1.55 -19.23
CA LEU A 12 -3.13 0.82 -18.67
C LEU A 12 -4.37 0.89 -19.59
N SER A 13 -4.31 1.63 -20.70
CA SER A 13 -5.44 1.75 -21.63
C SER A 13 -5.78 0.37 -22.23
N GLY A 14 -7.08 0.02 -22.19
CA GLY A 14 -7.54 -1.33 -22.56
C GLY A 14 -7.69 -2.29 -21.38
N LEU A 15 -7.29 -1.87 -20.20
CA LEU A 15 -7.67 -2.50 -18.94
C LEU A 15 -8.80 -1.68 -18.26
N PRO A 16 -9.75 -2.28 -17.53
CA PRO A 16 -9.81 -3.71 -17.25
C PRO A 16 -10.41 -4.52 -18.39
N ALA A 17 -9.75 -5.63 -18.77
CA ALA A 17 -10.43 -6.70 -19.46
C ALA A 17 -11.28 -7.50 -18.44
N PRO A 18 -12.34 -8.18 -18.83
CA PRO A 18 -13.15 -8.97 -17.89
C PRO A 18 -12.29 -9.91 -17.06
N GLY A 19 -12.38 -9.79 -15.71
CA GLY A 19 -11.60 -10.60 -14.78
C GLY A 19 -10.17 -10.10 -14.47
N VAL A 20 -9.77 -8.94 -15.00
CA VAL A 20 -8.46 -8.32 -14.69
C VAL A 20 -8.67 -7.10 -13.78
N THR A 21 -7.92 -7.04 -12.69
CA THR A 21 -7.87 -5.89 -11.80
C THR A 21 -6.55 -5.14 -12.00
N SER A 22 -6.63 -3.86 -12.30
CA SER A 22 -5.46 -2.98 -12.43
C SER A 22 -5.06 -2.41 -11.07
N ALA A 23 -3.76 -2.27 -10.82
CA ALA A 23 -3.26 -1.69 -9.58
C ALA A 23 -1.98 -0.88 -9.81
N LEU A 24 -1.82 0.20 -9.04
CA LEU A 24 -0.60 1.00 -9.00
C LEU A 24 0.04 0.91 -7.62
N HIS A 25 1.31 0.48 -7.56
CA HIS A 25 2.10 0.49 -6.35
C HIS A 25 2.90 1.79 -6.23
N ILE A 26 2.80 2.44 -5.08
CA ILE A 26 3.53 3.68 -4.79
C ILE A 26 4.26 3.52 -3.47
N CYS A 27 5.59 3.51 -3.55
CA CYS A 27 6.45 3.42 -2.38
C CYS A 27 7.57 4.48 -2.41
N ARG A 28 8.40 4.47 -1.37
CA ARG A 28 9.55 5.38 -1.23
C ARG A 28 10.89 4.68 -1.40
N GLY A 29 10.84 3.53 -2.05
CA GLY A 29 12.00 2.69 -2.33
C GLY A 29 12.19 1.56 -1.31
N ASN A 30 12.74 0.47 -1.81
CA ASN A 30 13.13 -0.68 -1.00
C ASN A 30 14.30 -1.39 -1.68
N SER A 31 15.52 -0.88 -1.49
CA SER A 31 16.73 -1.52 -1.99
C SER A 31 17.50 -2.13 -0.83
N ARG A 32 17.41 -3.46 -0.69
CA ARG A 32 18.02 -4.20 0.41
C ARG A 32 17.67 -3.57 1.77
N SER A 33 16.36 -3.41 2.03
CA SER A 33 15.79 -2.78 3.23
C SER A 33 16.03 -1.27 3.38
N ARG A 34 16.53 -0.58 2.35
CA ARG A 34 16.75 0.87 2.38
C ARG A 34 15.71 1.59 1.51
N TRP A 35 15.26 2.75 1.95
CA TRP A 35 14.41 3.66 1.16
C TRP A 35 15.23 4.77 0.52
N TYR A 36 14.67 5.45 -0.48
CA TYR A 36 15.29 6.56 -1.20
C TYR A 36 14.63 7.90 -0.94
N ALA A 37 13.37 7.89 -0.52
CA ALA A 37 12.55 9.08 -0.32
C ALA A 37 11.74 8.98 0.97
N GLU A 38 11.26 10.11 1.43
CA GLU A 38 10.32 10.26 2.56
C GLU A 38 9.31 11.35 2.25
N GLY A 39 8.23 11.42 3.02
CA GLY A 39 7.14 12.38 2.88
C GLY A 39 5.81 11.69 2.68
N GLY A 40 4.74 12.35 3.12
CA GLY A 40 3.37 11.89 2.95
C GLY A 40 2.87 12.03 1.51
N TYR A 41 1.59 11.73 1.31
CA TYR A 41 0.94 11.82 0.01
C TYR A 41 0.27 13.19 -0.23
N GLU A 42 0.26 14.10 0.77
CA GLU A 42 -0.48 15.36 0.77
C GLU A 42 -0.20 16.20 -0.48
N ALA A 43 1.08 16.31 -0.87
CA ALA A 43 1.50 17.13 -2.00
C ALA A 43 1.06 16.58 -3.38
N VAL A 44 0.66 15.31 -3.44
CA VAL A 44 0.39 14.62 -4.72
C VAL A 44 -1.00 14.00 -4.79
N ALA A 45 -1.70 13.87 -3.66
CA ALA A 45 -2.92 13.08 -3.52
C ALA A 45 -4.02 13.50 -4.51
N GLU A 46 -4.36 14.78 -4.56
CA GLU A 46 -5.42 15.29 -5.43
C GLU A 46 -5.17 14.95 -6.90
N THR A 47 -3.95 15.25 -7.38
CA THR A 47 -3.61 15.01 -8.79
C THR A 47 -3.45 13.53 -9.07
N LEU A 48 -2.78 12.79 -8.17
CA LEU A 48 -2.44 11.39 -8.38
C LEU A 48 -3.70 10.51 -8.30
N PHE A 49 -4.40 10.55 -7.16
CA PHE A 49 -5.55 9.68 -6.95
C PHE A 49 -6.74 10.04 -7.83
N GLY A 50 -6.92 11.33 -8.13
CA GLY A 50 -8.00 11.80 -9.01
C GLY A 50 -7.77 11.52 -10.50
N SER A 51 -6.53 11.31 -10.93
CA SER A 51 -6.19 11.24 -12.37
C SER A 51 -5.74 9.86 -12.84
N ILE A 52 -5.19 9.01 -11.96
CA ILE A 52 -4.76 7.64 -12.32
C ILE A 52 -5.97 6.72 -12.49
N GLN A 53 -6.02 6.01 -13.61
CA GLN A 53 -7.09 5.10 -13.98
C GLN A 53 -6.74 3.66 -13.61
N VAL A 54 -6.77 3.36 -12.31
CA VAL A 54 -6.57 2.00 -11.77
C VAL A 54 -7.74 1.61 -10.87
N ASP A 55 -7.94 0.33 -10.64
CA ASP A 55 -8.94 -0.19 -9.70
C ASP A 55 -8.44 -0.12 -8.26
N ARG A 56 -7.12 -0.25 -8.05
CA ARG A 56 -6.51 -0.33 -6.72
C ARG A 56 -5.26 0.52 -6.60
N PHE A 57 -5.08 1.15 -5.43
CA PHE A 57 -3.84 1.79 -5.02
C PHE A 57 -3.16 0.96 -3.93
N LEU A 58 -1.89 0.57 -4.13
CA LEU A 58 -1.08 -0.13 -3.15
C LEU A 58 -0.09 0.89 -2.56
N LEU A 59 -0.38 1.38 -1.35
CA LEU A 59 0.28 2.54 -0.77
C LEU A 59 1.16 2.15 0.42
N GLU A 60 2.38 2.68 0.47
CA GLU A 60 3.29 2.51 1.60
C GLU A 60 2.82 3.35 2.80
N TYR A 61 2.60 2.65 3.93
CA TYR A 61 2.23 3.24 5.21
C TYR A 61 2.89 2.51 6.40
N ASP A 62 4.05 1.88 6.21
CA ASP A 62 4.71 1.04 7.23
C ASP A 62 5.35 1.84 8.37
N THR A 63 5.62 3.12 8.17
CA THR A 63 6.26 3.99 9.17
C THR A 63 5.73 5.43 9.08
N ASP A 64 6.03 6.25 10.10
CA ASP A 64 5.66 7.69 10.15
C ASP A 64 6.24 8.50 8.98
N ARG A 65 7.26 7.97 8.30
CA ARG A 65 7.83 8.53 7.07
C ARG A 65 6.79 8.71 5.96
N SER A 66 5.70 7.96 6.00
CA SER A 66 4.63 7.99 4.99
C SER A 66 3.57 9.06 5.24
N GLY A 67 3.65 9.80 6.36
CA GLY A 67 2.64 10.78 6.75
C GLY A 67 1.35 10.15 7.27
N GLY A 68 0.30 10.96 7.35
CA GLY A 68 -1.02 10.57 7.82
C GLY A 68 -1.91 9.94 6.73
N PHE A 69 -3.16 9.63 7.11
CA PHE A 69 -4.14 9.02 6.20
C PHE A 69 -5.10 10.04 5.56
N GLU A 70 -5.00 11.33 5.91
CA GLU A 70 -5.83 12.40 5.37
C GLU A 70 -5.87 12.43 3.83
N PRO A 71 -4.75 12.16 3.12
CA PRO A 71 -4.74 12.12 1.66
C PRO A 71 -5.69 11.08 1.05
N LEU A 72 -6.09 10.04 1.79
CA LEU A 72 -7.01 9.02 1.31
C LEU A 72 -8.42 9.57 1.02
N ALA A 73 -8.79 10.71 1.60
CA ALA A 73 -10.04 11.41 1.28
C ALA A 73 -10.11 11.84 -0.21
N GLN A 74 -8.98 11.90 -0.91
CA GLN A 74 -8.91 12.24 -2.34
C GLN A 74 -9.05 11.01 -3.26
N VAL A 75 -9.10 9.80 -2.71
CA VAL A 75 -9.29 8.59 -3.51
C VAL A 75 -10.74 8.53 -3.98
N PRO A 76 -10.99 8.38 -5.29
CA PRO A 76 -12.35 8.27 -5.82
C PRO A 76 -13.07 7.04 -5.24
N ARG A 77 -14.37 7.17 -4.99
CA ARG A 77 -15.23 6.08 -4.53
C ARG A 77 -15.16 4.85 -5.43
N GLY A 78 -15.21 3.66 -4.83
CA GLY A 78 -15.19 2.38 -5.54
C GLY A 78 -13.80 1.91 -5.96
N LYS A 79 -12.74 2.62 -5.55
CA LYS A 79 -11.35 2.15 -5.69
C LYS A 79 -10.88 1.55 -4.37
N THR A 80 -10.21 0.41 -4.44
CA THR A 80 -9.62 -0.21 -3.24
C THR A 80 -8.27 0.45 -2.90
N VAL A 81 -8.06 0.77 -1.64
CA VAL A 81 -6.75 1.17 -1.10
C VAL A 81 -6.17 0.02 -0.29
N VAL A 82 -5.03 -0.48 -0.73
CA VAL A 82 -4.26 -1.50 -0.02
C VAL A 82 -3.20 -0.79 0.81
N LEU A 83 -3.39 -0.81 2.13
CA LEU A 83 -2.48 -0.19 3.10
C LEU A 83 -1.28 -1.11 3.36
N GLY A 84 -0.12 -0.73 2.88
CA GLY A 84 1.15 -1.40 3.14
C GLY A 84 1.65 -1.07 4.54
N LEU A 85 1.04 -1.67 5.57
CA LEU A 85 1.31 -1.39 6.98
C LEU A 85 2.44 -2.23 7.58
N ILE A 86 2.72 -3.39 7.00
CA ILE A 86 3.72 -4.33 7.52
C ILE A 86 5.04 -4.08 6.78
N THR A 87 6.07 -3.62 7.51
CA THR A 87 7.37 -3.34 6.89
C THR A 87 8.05 -4.60 6.38
N THR A 88 8.67 -4.51 5.20
CA THR A 88 9.52 -5.57 4.64
C THR A 88 11.01 -5.24 4.79
N LYS A 89 11.34 -4.27 5.63
CA LYS A 89 12.71 -3.78 5.84
C LYS A 89 13.39 -4.37 7.08
N THR A 90 12.60 -4.82 8.06
CA THR A 90 13.07 -5.40 9.32
C THR A 90 12.31 -6.67 9.66
N ALA A 91 12.94 -7.57 10.43
CA ALA A 91 12.35 -8.82 10.89
C ALA A 91 11.32 -8.63 12.03
N GLN A 92 11.30 -7.44 12.67
CA GLN A 92 10.36 -7.16 13.77
C GLN A 92 8.92 -7.26 13.26
N LEU A 93 8.09 -8.00 13.98
CA LEU A 93 6.65 -8.06 13.71
C LEU A 93 5.95 -6.86 14.34
N GLU A 94 5.03 -6.30 13.61
CA GLU A 94 4.10 -5.28 14.07
C GLU A 94 3.07 -5.90 15.03
N SER A 95 2.56 -5.09 15.97
CA SER A 95 1.45 -5.48 16.82
C SER A 95 0.14 -5.54 16.02
N GLN A 96 -0.64 -6.62 16.17
CA GLN A 96 -1.97 -6.70 15.54
C GLN A 96 -2.91 -5.57 16.00
N ASP A 97 -2.81 -5.14 17.26
CA ASP A 97 -3.64 -4.07 17.79
C ASP A 97 -3.26 -2.72 17.17
N ASP A 98 -1.96 -2.46 16.94
CA ASP A 98 -1.51 -1.28 16.22
C ASP A 98 -1.94 -1.30 14.75
N LEU A 99 -1.85 -2.44 14.08
CA LEU A 99 -2.33 -2.58 12.71
C LEU A 99 -3.83 -2.29 12.60
N ARG A 100 -4.63 -2.82 13.53
CA ARG A 100 -6.08 -2.56 13.58
C ARG A 100 -6.36 -1.08 13.81
N ARG A 101 -5.71 -0.47 14.82
CA ARG A 101 -5.85 0.96 15.12
C ARG A 101 -5.52 1.81 13.88
N ARG A 102 -4.48 1.47 13.13
CA ARG A 102 -4.12 2.19 11.90
C ARG A 102 -5.15 2.02 10.78
N VAL A 103 -5.75 0.84 10.66
CA VAL A 103 -6.88 0.64 9.72
C VAL A 103 -8.08 1.48 10.16
N ASP A 104 -8.40 1.52 11.46
CA ASP A 104 -9.49 2.35 12.00
C ASP A 104 -9.23 3.85 11.77
N GLU A 105 -7.97 4.28 11.83
CA GLU A 105 -7.58 5.66 11.49
C GLU A 105 -7.80 5.96 10.01
N ALA A 106 -7.39 5.06 9.11
CA ALA A 106 -7.60 5.20 7.67
C ALA A 106 -9.09 5.17 7.30
N ALA A 107 -9.89 4.37 8.01
CA ALA A 107 -11.34 4.25 7.80
C ALA A 107 -12.13 5.55 8.10
N LYS A 108 -11.50 6.55 8.71
CA LYS A 108 -12.09 7.89 8.86
C LYS A 108 -12.16 8.66 7.54
N PHE A 109 -11.35 8.29 6.55
CA PHE A 109 -11.18 9.01 5.29
C PHE A 109 -11.72 8.22 4.09
N ILE A 110 -11.76 6.89 4.17
CA ILE A 110 -12.24 5.99 3.11
C ILE A 110 -13.01 4.83 3.74
N PRO A 111 -14.13 4.34 3.15
CA PRO A 111 -14.91 3.25 3.71
C PRO A 111 -14.07 1.99 3.98
N LEU A 112 -14.36 1.30 5.09
CA LEU A 112 -13.61 0.09 5.49
C LEU A 112 -13.69 -1.02 4.42
N GLU A 113 -14.79 -1.12 3.70
CA GLU A 113 -14.99 -2.06 2.60
C GLU A 113 -14.10 -1.77 1.38
N ASP A 114 -13.61 -0.54 1.24
CA ASP A 114 -12.66 -0.12 0.20
C ASP A 114 -11.20 -0.24 0.67
N LEU A 115 -10.94 -0.71 1.92
CA LEU A 115 -9.62 -0.91 2.47
C LEU A 115 -9.19 -2.38 2.42
N ALA A 116 -7.88 -2.58 2.28
CA ALA A 116 -7.20 -3.85 2.48
C ALA A 116 -5.83 -3.59 3.13
N ILE A 117 -5.15 -4.64 3.62
CA ILE A 117 -3.80 -4.55 4.17
C ILE A 117 -2.84 -5.45 3.42
N SER A 118 -1.57 -5.06 3.40
CA SER A 118 -0.48 -5.83 2.80
C SER A 118 0.86 -5.55 3.48
N PRO A 119 1.92 -6.32 3.16
CA PRO A 119 3.27 -5.84 3.35
C PRO A 119 3.50 -4.56 2.54
N GLN A 120 4.39 -3.70 3.04
CA GLN A 120 4.70 -2.40 2.45
C GLN A 120 5.20 -2.52 0.99
N CYS A 121 5.99 -3.55 0.73
CA CYS A 121 6.62 -3.83 -0.57
C CYS A 121 6.83 -5.34 -0.69
N GLY A 122 7.54 -5.79 -1.75
CA GLY A 122 8.06 -7.15 -1.80
C GLY A 122 9.22 -7.38 -0.82
N PHE A 123 9.58 -8.63 -0.59
CA PHE A 123 10.68 -9.03 0.30
C PHE A 123 12.03 -9.13 -0.43
N ALA A 124 12.04 -8.94 -1.73
CA ALA A 124 13.24 -8.96 -2.58
C ALA A 124 13.09 -7.98 -3.75
N SER A 125 13.25 -6.69 -3.47
CA SER A 125 13.20 -5.64 -4.50
C SER A 125 14.45 -5.62 -5.41
N VAL A 126 15.52 -6.29 -4.98
CA VAL A 126 16.78 -6.51 -5.72
C VAL A 126 17.20 -7.97 -5.57
N ALA A 127 18.09 -8.47 -6.42
CA ALA A 127 18.54 -9.86 -6.42
C ALA A 127 19.09 -10.33 -5.07
N ALA A 128 19.70 -9.42 -4.29
CA ALA A 128 20.22 -9.72 -2.94
C ALA A 128 19.12 -9.91 -1.88
N GLY A 129 17.86 -9.58 -2.19
CA GLY A 129 16.76 -9.58 -1.22
C GLY A 129 16.87 -8.50 -0.16
N ASN A 130 15.88 -8.45 0.73
CA ASN A 130 15.90 -7.62 1.92
C ASN A 130 16.65 -8.31 3.08
N LEU A 131 16.88 -7.58 4.19
CA LEU A 131 17.58 -8.09 5.38
C LEU A 131 16.63 -8.88 6.30
N LEU A 132 15.90 -9.84 5.71
CA LEU A 132 14.97 -10.73 6.39
C LEU A 132 15.24 -12.17 5.95
N THR A 133 15.02 -13.11 6.87
CA THR A 133 15.04 -14.54 6.56
C THR A 133 13.72 -14.95 5.87
N LEU A 134 13.72 -16.14 5.27
CA LEU A 134 12.49 -16.73 4.72
C LEU A 134 11.43 -16.94 5.82
N ASP A 135 11.85 -17.33 7.02
CA ASP A 135 10.94 -17.48 8.17
C ASP A 135 10.32 -16.15 8.61
N ASP A 136 11.09 -15.06 8.57
CA ASP A 136 10.57 -13.71 8.85
C ASP A 136 9.52 -13.31 7.81
N GLN A 137 9.77 -13.60 6.54
CA GLN A 137 8.79 -13.36 5.47
C GLN A 137 7.47 -14.11 5.75
N TRP A 138 7.54 -15.41 6.07
CA TRP A 138 6.34 -16.19 6.34
C TRP A 138 5.58 -15.70 7.57
N ARG A 139 6.29 -15.35 8.65
CA ARG A 139 5.66 -14.77 9.85
C ARG A 139 4.95 -13.45 9.55
N LYS A 140 5.52 -12.59 8.70
CA LYS A 140 4.89 -11.34 8.29
C LYS A 140 3.66 -11.59 7.40
N LEU A 141 3.71 -12.54 6.49
CA LEU A 141 2.55 -12.92 5.68
C LEU A 141 1.42 -13.51 6.53
N GLU A 142 1.75 -14.33 7.52
CA GLU A 142 0.78 -14.85 8.49
C GLU A 142 0.14 -13.72 9.32
N LEU A 143 0.94 -12.73 9.74
CA LEU A 143 0.46 -11.53 10.42
C LEU A 143 -0.54 -10.76 9.56
N VAL A 144 -0.27 -10.57 8.26
CA VAL A 144 -1.24 -9.94 7.32
C VAL A 144 -2.55 -10.70 7.32
N VAL A 145 -2.51 -12.02 7.09
CA VAL A 145 -3.72 -12.86 6.96
C VAL A 145 -4.51 -12.88 8.27
N SER A 146 -3.83 -13.10 9.40
CA SER A 146 -4.50 -13.16 10.71
C SER A 146 -5.10 -11.82 11.12
N THR A 147 -4.46 -10.70 10.77
CA THR A 147 -4.98 -9.35 11.02
C THR A 147 -6.17 -9.06 10.12
N ALA A 148 -6.08 -9.38 8.82
CA ALA A 148 -7.18 -9.19 7.89
C ALA A 148 -8.44 -9.96 8.34
N ARG A 149 -8.29 -11.22 8.78
CA ARG A 149 -9.40 -12.00 9.32
C ARG A 149 -10.06 -11.37 10.55
N LYS A 150 -9.29 -10.73 11.41
CA LYS A 150 -9.83 -10.02 12.58
C LYS A 150 -10.58 -8.75 12.22
N ILE A 151 -10.21 -8.08 11.14
CA ILE A 151 -10.82 -6.82 10.71
C ILE A 151 -12.08 -7.08 9.87
N TRP A 152 -11.99 -7.96 8.89
CA TRP A 152 -13.08 -8.21 7.91
C TRP A 152 -13.85 -9.52 8.10
N GLY A 153 -13.44 -10.41 9.01
CA GLY A 153 -14.21 -11.59 9.42
C GLY A 153 -14.20 -12.76 8.42
N ASN A 154 -13.20 -12.85 7.54
CA ASN A 154 -13.07 -13.91 6.53
C ASN A 154 -12.07 -14.99 6.91
#